data_9515d7e643a855fd8f99de23404c8bc6
#
_entry.id   9515d7e643a855fd8f99de23404c8bc6
#
_cell.length_a   1.000
_cell.length_b   1.000
_cell.length_c   1.000
_cell.angle_alpha   90.00
_cell.angle_beta   90.00
_cell.angle_gamma   90.00
#
_symmetry.space_group_name_H-M   'P 1'
#
loop_
_entity.id
_entity.type
_entity.pdbx_description
1 polymer ?
#
loop_
_entity_poly.entity_id
_entity_poly.type
_entity_poly.pdbx_seq_one_letter_code
_entity_poly.pdbx_strand_id
1 'polypeptide(L)'
;MDYSEPCQYSIRLIEKLKSLDTKNILDFALINKAIYWARKYHGDQKRKSGEAYYTHPLEVAYMISEHNLKTDVIVASILHDIIEDTEVTAGMIFDTFGQRIAQMVDRLTRDRPDGTKLTIEEIITNAYQKEDKEVLLIKLIDRLHNMVTLDSISDNKKRQIALETATVIVPFSKDINLEKALNILSVQILSPKDIPYLNKLYSMKFSSGNYQLPSLNL
;
A
#
# COMPACT_ATOMS: atom_id res chain seq x y z
N MET A 1 17.64 11.99 16.69
CA MET A 1 18.01 12.07 15.25
C MET A 1 17.33 13.30 14.67
N ASP A 2 18.00 14.07 13.82
CA ASP A 2 17.34 15.21 13.16
C ASP A 2 16.62 14.71 11.91
N TYR A 3 15.29 14.67 11.96
CA TYR A 3 14.44 14.20 10.86
C TYR A 3 14.15 15.28 9.81
N SER A 4 14.62 16.52 10.01
CA SER A 4 14.51 17.61 9.02
C SER A 4 15.53 17.44 7.88
N GLU A 5 16.69 16.83 8.16
CA GLU A 5 17.70 16.55 7.13
C GLU A 5 17.22 15.49 6.14
N PRO A 6 17.38 15.70 4.83
CA PRO A 6 16.98 14.72 3.83
C PRO A 6 17.71 13.39 3.97
N CYS A 7 17.01 12.28 3.74
CA CYS A 7 17.63 10.95 3.61
C CYS A 7 17.60 10.50 2.14
N GLN A 8 18.38 9.49 1.79
CA GLN A 8 18.48 8.98 0.42
C GLN A 8 17.10 8.68 -0.21
N TYR A 9 16.18 8.08 0.54
CA TYR A 9 14.83 7.75 0.05
C TYR A 9 13.99 9.00 -0.20
N SER A 10 14.07 10.02 0.67
CA SER A 10 13.35 11.27 0.48
C SER A 10 13.90 12.08 -0.70
N ILE A 11 15.22 12.11 -0.89
CA ILE A 11 15.87 12.76 -2.02
C ILE A 11 15.38 12.09 -3.32
N ARG A 12 15.48 10.77 -3.41
CA ARG A 12 15.05 10.00 -4.59
C ARG A 12 13.57 10.22 -4.93
N LEU A 13 12.70 10.23 -3.91
CA LEU A 13 11.28 10.51 -4.10
C LEU A 13 11.05 11.91 -4.66
N ILE A 14 11.64 12.94 -4.03
CA ILE A 14 11.46 14.34 -4.44
C ILE A 14 12.02 14.58 -5.86
N GLU A 15 13.18 14.03 -6.19
CA GLU A 15 13.75 14.13 -7.54
C GLU A 15 12.82 13.51 -8.59
N LYS A 16 12.28 12.32 -8.33
CA LYS A 16 11.32 11.68 -9.23
C LYS A 16 10.05 12.52 -9.40
N LEU A 17 9.46 12.98 -8.29
CA LEU A 17 8.26 13.82 -8.34
C LEU A 17 8.51 15.09 -9.15
N LYS A 18 9.65 15.77 -8.96
CA LYS A 18 10.04 16.95 -9.75
C LYS A 18 10.18 16.63 -11.23
N SER A 19 10.73 15.45 -11.57
CA SER A 19 10.90 15.06 -12.99
C SER A 19 9.56 14.76 -13.68
N LEU A 20 8.57 14.28 -12.92
CA LEU A 20 7.25 13.94 -13.45
C LEU A 20 6.29 15.14 -13.46
N ASP A 21 6.48 16.11 -12.55
CA ASP A 21 5.60 17.27 -12.39
C ASP A 21 5.92 18.39 -13.39
N THR A 22 5.77 18.11 -14.67
CA THR A 22 6.00 19.07 -15.75
C THR A 22 5.01 20.24 -15.76
N LYS A 23 3.91 20.12 -15.02
CA LYS A 23 2.82 21.14 -14.94
C LYS A 23 2.85 21.94 -13.66
N ASN A 24 3.79 21.69 -12.75
CA ASN A 24 3.89 22.31 -11.42
C ASN A 24 2.57 22.25 -10.62
N ILE A 25 1.95 21.05 -10.57
CA ILE A 25 0.68 20.82 -9.86
C ILE A 25 0.87 20.29 -8.45
N LEU A 26 2.08 19.82 -8.08
CA LEU A 26 2.35 19.24 -6.78
C LEU A 26 2.70 20.30 -5.74
N ASP A 27 2.11 20.16 -4.56
CA ASP A 27 2.51 20.93 -3.36
C ASP A 27 3.69 20.22 -2.68
N PHE A 28 4.91 20.62 -3.04
CA PHE A 28 6.14 20.09 -2.45
C PHE A 28 6.31 20.47 -0.98
N ALA A 29 5.70 21.56 -0.50
CA ALA A 29 5.74 21.92 0.91
C ALA A 29 4.95 20.90 1.74
N LEU A 30 3.76 20.54 1.28
CA LEU A 30 2.91 19.53 1.93
C LEU A 30 3.54 18.12 1.84
N ILE A 31 4.13 17.76 0.71
CA ILE A 31 4.83 16.48 0.53
C ILE A 31 6.03 16.38 1.47
N ASN A 32 6.88 17.41 1.57
CA ASN A 32 8.01 17.43 2.50
C ASN A 32 7.56 17.35 3.96
N LYS A 33 6.44 18.00 4.31
CA LYS A 33 5.84 17.89 5.64
C LYS A 33 5.42 16.44 5.93
N ALA A 34 4.83 15.72 4.98
CA ALA A 34 4.46 14.31 5.13
C ALA A 34 5.70 13.41 5.28
N ILE A 35 6.75 13.64 4.51
CA ILE A 35 8.04 12.94 4.64
C ILE A 35 8.62 13.15 6.04
N TYR A 36 8.62 14.39 6.52
CA TYR A 36 9.07 14.70 7.89
C TYR A 36 8.24 13.95 8.94
N TRP A 37 6.92 13.92 8.81
CA TRP A 37 6.02 13.21 9.72
C TRP A 37 6.29 11.71 9.71
N ALA A 38 6.35 11.08 8.55
CA ALA A 38 6.65 9.65 8.43
C ALA A 38 7.98 9.31 9.13
N ARG A 39 9.02 10.11 8.90
CA ARG A 39 10.35 9.89 9.51
C ARG A 39 10.35 10.14 11.02
N LYS A 40 9.70 11.20 11.48
CA LYS A 40 9.65 11.58 12.89
C LYS A 40 8.87 10.57 13.72
N TYR A 41 7.66 10.21 13.29
CA TYR A 41 6.77 9.38 14.08
C TYR A 41 7.10 7.89 14.02
N HIS A 42 7.62 7.37 12.90
CA HIS A 42 8.21 6.03 12.89
C HIS A 42 9.57 5.98 13.61
N GLY A 43 10.31 7.10 13.69
CA GLY A 43 11.50 7.21 14.47
C GLY A 43 12.50 6.08 14.23
N ASP A 44 12.85 5.37 15.30
CA ASP A 44 13.83 4.26 15.29
C ASP A 44 13.17 2.89 15.00
N GLN A 45 11.88 2.86 14.66
CA GLN A 45 11.20 1.61 14.25
C GLN A 45 11.93 1.00 13.06
N LYS A 46 12.02 -0.33 13.06
CA LYS A 46 12.67 -1.10 11.99
C LYS A 46 11.72 -2.14 11.40
N ARG A 47 11.84 -2.34 10.11
CA ARG A 47 11.26 -3.50 9.42
C ARG A 47 11.97 -4.79 9.84
N LYS A 48 11.39 -5.94 9.54
CA LYS A 48 12.03 -7.26 9.78
C LYS A 48 13.33 -7.43 8.99
N SER A 49 13.51 -6.71 7.90
CA SER A 49 14.75 -6.62 7.12
C SER A 49 15.88 -5.85 7.84
N GLY A 50 15.55 -5.12 8.93
CA GLY A 50 16.48 -4.27 9.65
C GLY A 50 16.53 -2.81 9.17
N GLU A 51 15.90 -2.49 8.05
CA GLU A 51 15.78 -1.13 7.53
C GLU A 51 14.88 -0.26 8.40
N ALA A 52 15.09 1.06 8.38
CA ALA A 52 14.20 2.01 9.04
C ALA A 52 12.78 1.89 8.47
N TYR A 53 11.75 1.88 9.34
CA TYR A 53 10.38 1.62 8.91
C TYR A 53 9.88 2.64 7.87
N TYR A 54 10.20 3.93 8.06
CA TYR A 54 9.77 5.02 7.17
C TYR A 54 10.23 4.86 5.71
N THR A 55 11.19 3.98 5.42
CA THR A 55 11.62 3.75 4.03
C THR A 55 10.51 3.12 3.21
N HIS A 56 9.68 2.25 3.82
CA HIS A 56 8.55 1.61 3.17
C HIS A 56 7.53 2.60 2.61
N PRO A 57 6.91 3.50 3.40
CA PRO A 57 5.94 4.43 2.85
C PRO A 57 6.54 5.40 1.82
N LEU A 58 7.83 5.73 1.90
CA LEU A 58 8.49 6.53 0.86
C LEU A 58 8.64 5.76 -0.45
N GLU A 59 8.95 4.44 -0.39
CA GLU A 59 8.99 3.59 -1.58
C GLU A 59 7.59 3.39 -2.19
N VAL A 60 6.57 3.20 -1.37
CA VAL A 60 5.18 3.13 -1.84
C VAL A 60 4.80 4.42 -2.57
N ALA A 61 5.12 5.60 -2.01
CA ALA A 61 4.87 6.88 -2.67
C ALA A 61 5.67 7.03 -3.97
N TYR A 62 6.91 6.55 -4.01
CA TYR A 62 7.74 6.51 -5.21
C TYR A 62 7.11 5.69 -6.33
N MET A 63 6.55 4.50 -6.00
CA MET A 63 5.86 3.65 -6.98
C MET A 63 4.54 4.28 -7.44
N ILE A 64 3.77 4.87 -6.52
CA ILE A 64 2.48 5.53 -6.82
C ILE A 64 2.66 6.69 -7.80
N SER A 65 3.76 7.42 -7.74
CA SER A 65 4.00 8.57 -8.62
C SER A 65 3.95 8.24 -10.12
N GLU A 66 4.13 6.96 -10.50
CA GLU A 66 4.00 6.50 -11.89
C GLU A 66 2.54 6.32 -12.34
N HIS A 67 1.62 6.18 -11.40
CA HIS A 67 0.21 5.91 -11.65
C HIS A 67 -0.68 7.12 -11.39
N ASN A 68 -0.34 7.90 -10.39
CA ASN A 68 -1.12 9.07 -9.97
C ASN A 68 -0.24 10.18 -9.43
N LEU A 69 -0.25 11.33 -10.09
CA LEU A 69 0.56 12.49 -9.73
C LEU A 69 -0.31 13.60 -9.11
N LYS A 70 -1.00 13.27 -7.98
CA LYS A 70 -1.75 14.24 -7.19
C LYS A 70 -1.14 14.37 -5.80
N THR A 71 -1.02 15.59 -5.30
CA THR A 71 -0.43 15.88 -3.97
C THR A 71 -1.08 15.07 -2.86
N ASP A 72 -2.41 15.02 -2.80
CA ASP A 72 -3.15 14.33 -1.76
C ASP A 72 -2.92 12.80 -1.78
N VAL A 73 -2.81 12.20 -2.97
CA VAL A 73 -2.52 10.76 -3.12
C VAL A 73 -1.09 10.43 -2.69
N ILE A 74 -0.12 11.26 -3.10
CA ILE A 74 1.29 11.10 -2.68
C ILE A 74 1.42 11.26 -1.16
N VAL A 75 0.80 12.29 -0.58
CA VAL A 75 0.83 12.52 0.87
C VAL A 75 0.14 11.38 1.63
N ALA A 76 -1.04 10.95 1.20
CA ALA A 76 -1.75 9.83 1.81
C ALA A 76 -0.94 8.52 1.74
N SER A 77 -0.21 8.28 0.63
CA SER A 77 0.65 7.11 0.52
C SER A 77 1.87 7.16 1.44
N ILE A 78 2.44 8.36 1.70
CA ILE A 78 3.53 8.54 2.68
C ILE A 78 3.03 8.31 4.11
N LEU A 79 1.76 8.56 4.38
CA LEU A 79 1.17 8.50 5.72
C LEU A 79 0.31 7.24 5.96
N HIS A 80 0.23 6.30 5.01
CA HIS A 80 -0.77 5.23 5.00
C HIS A 80 -0.74 4.29 6.21
N ASP A 81 0.44 4.08 6.81
CA ASP A 81 0.63 3.21 7.98
C ASP A 81 0.77 4.01 9.30
N ILE A 82 0.80 5.36 9.25
CA ILE A 82 1.21 6.19 10.38
C ILE A 82 0.25 6.07 11.57
N ILE A 83 -1.06 5.87 11.32
CA ILE A 83 -2.06 5.69 12.39
C ILE A 83 -1.93 4.30 13.03
N GLU A 84 -1.61 3.26 12.25
CA GLU A 84 -1.50 1.88 12.77
C GLU A 84 -0.24 1.68 13.62
N ASP A 85 0.85 2.34 13.25
CA ASP A 85 2.18 2.01 13.78
C ASP A 85 2.76 3.08 14.69
N THR A 86 2.04 4.21 14.92
CA THR A 86 2.52 5.34 15.74
C THR A 86 1.41 5.94 16.60
N GLU A 87 1.74 6.97 17.40
CA GLU A 87 0.78 7.74 18.20
C GLU A 87 -0.04 8.76 17.39
N VAL A 88 0.16 8.87 16.08
CA VAL A 88 -0.55 9.82 15.23
C VAL A 88 -2.01 9.40 15.07
N THR A 89 -2.91 10.35 15.31
CA THR A 89 -4.36 10.15 15.15
C THR A 89 -4.89 10.73 13.85
N ALA A 90 -6.06 10.26 13.41
CA ALA A 90 -6.76 10.83 12.25
C ALA A 90 -7.05 12.33 12.44
N GLY A 91 -7.32 12.78 13.68
CA GLY A 91 -7.49 14.20 14.01
C GLY A 91 -6.24 15.02 13.76
N MET A 92 -5.07 14.53 14.17
CA MET A 92 -3.79 15.20 13.90
C MET A 92 -3.52 15.33 12.39
N ILE A 93 -3.87 14.32 11.61
CA ILE A 93 -3.73 14.36 10.15
C ILE A 93 -4.71 15.37 9.55
N PHE A 94 -5.96 15.38 10.04
CA PHE A 94 -6.97 16.36 9.61
C PHE A 94 -6.52 17.81 9.83
N ASP A 95 -6.02 18.12 11.03
CA ASP A 95 -5.57 19.47 11.39
C ASP A 95 -4.34 19.92 10.59
N THR A 96 -3.50 18.98 10.18
CA THR A 96 -2.20 19.28 9.54
C THR A 96 -2.23 19.20 8.01
N PHE A 97 -2.98 18.25 7.45
CA PHE A 97 -2.99 17.92 6.02
C PHE A 97 -4.37 18.08 5.36
N GLY A 98 -5.39 18.38 6.16
CA GLY A 98 -6.76 18.60 5.69
C GLY A 98 -7.60 17.35 5.55
N GLN A 99 -8.90 17.59 5.35
CA GLN A 99 -9.94 16.56 5.39
C GLN A 99 -9.71 15.40 4.40
N ARG A 100 -9.35 15.72 3.16
CA ARG A 100 -9.23 14.71 2.09
C ARG A 100 -8.14 13.70 2.39
N ILE A 101 -6.96 14.17 2.80
CA ILE A 101 -5.83 13.30 3.14
C ILE A 101 -6.15 12.46 4.39
N ALA A 102 -6.72 13.09 5.43
CA ALA A 102 -7.12 12.38 6.64
C ALA A 102 -8.14 11.26 6.35
N GLN A 103 -9.13 11.51 5.49
CA GLN A 103 -10.11 10.49 5.09
C GLN A 103 -9.49 9.35 4.29
N MET A 104 -8.50 9.62 3.42
CA MET A 104 -7.81 8.58 2.66
C MET A 104 -6.98 7.71 3.60
N VAL A 105 -6.20 8.30 4.51
CA VAL A 105 -5.39 7.56 5.48
C VAL A 105 -6.28 6.76 6.43
N ASP A 106 -7.39 7.32 6.93
CA ASP A 106 -8.34 6.59 7.77
C ASP A 106 -8.92 5.35 7.05
N ARG A 107 -9.28 5.46 5.76
CA ARG A 107 -9.78 4.33 4.97
C ARG A 107 -8.72 3.26 4.70
N LEU A 108 -7.45 3.61 4.69
CA LEU A 108 -6.32 2.69 4.57
C LEU A 108 -6.02 1.97 5.88
N THR A 109 -6.34 2.60 7.02
CA THR A 109 -6.06 2.12 8.37
C THR A 109 -6.97 0.95 8.72
N ARG A 110 -6.39 -0.10 9.29
CA ARG A 110 -7.12 -1.30 9.74
C ARG A 110 -7.72 -1.15 11.11
N ASP A 111 -6.99 -0.53 12.02
CA ASP A 111 -7.40 -0.37 13.42
C ASP A 111 -8.53 0.68 13.53
N ARG A 112 -9.55 0.35 14.31
CA ARG A 112 -10.73 1.20 14.49
C ARG A 112 -10.82 1.72 15.93
N PRO A 113 -11.44 2.90 16.13
CA PRO A 113 -11.56 3.50 17.48
C PRO A 113 -12.29 2.62 18.50
N ASP A 114 -13.13 1.70 18.04
CA ASP A 114 -13.86 0.75 18.88
C ASP A 114 -13.04 -0.50 19.26
N GLY A 115 -11.77 -0.54 18.85
CA GLY A 115 -10.85 -1.67 19.08
C GLY A 115 -11.01 -2.83 18.09
N THR A 116 -11.90 -2.72 17.09
CA THR A 116 -11.98 -3.71 16.01
C THR A 116 -10.87 -3.48 14.99
N LYS A 117 -10.63 -4.50 14.15
CA LYS A 117 -9.60 -4.43 13.11
C LYS A 117 -10.14 -4.94 11.79
N LEU A 118 -10.16 -4.08 10.78
CA LEU A 118 -10.57 -4.47 9.44
C LEU A 118 -9.55 -5.44 8.82
N THR A 119 -10.06 -6.41 8.09
CA THR A 119 -9.25 -7.25 7.21
C THR A 119 -8.84 -6.48 5.96
N ILE A 120 -7.80 -6.95 5.27
CA ILE A 120 -7.42 -6.37 3.98
C ILE A 120 -8.54 -6.53 2.95
N GLU A 121 -9.28 -7.65 2.99
CA GLU A 121 -10.43 -7.88 2.13
C GLU A 121 -11.53 -6.82 2.33
N GLU A 122 -11.84 -6.47 3.59
CA GLU A 122 -12.83 -5.42 3.88
C GLU A 122 -12.38 -4.05 3.38
N ILE A 123 -11.12 -3.68 3.56
CA ILE A 123 -10.58 -2.40 3.06
C ILE A 123 -10.70 -2.33 1.53
N ILE A 124 -10.23 -3.37 0.84
CA ILE A 124 -10.26 -3.43 -0.64
C ILE A 124 -11.69 -3.44 -1.16
N THR A 125 -12.58 -4.25 -0.57
CA THR A 125 -13.98 -4.33 -0.97
C THR A 125 -14.69 -3.00 -0.73
N ASN A 126 -14.46 -2.35 0.40
CA ASN A 126 -15.03 -1.04 0.71
C ASN A 126 -14.55 0.04 -0.28
N ALA A 127 -13.26 0.05 -0.61
CA ALA A 127 -12.70 0.99 -1.58
C ALA A 127 -13.29 0.75 -2.98
N TYR A 128 -13.38 -0.51 -3.40
CA TYR A 128 -13.95 -0.89 -4.69
C TYR A 128 -15.43 -0.52 -4.81
N GLN A 129 -16.25 -0.86 -3.80
CA GLN A 129 -17.70 -0.55 -3.79
C GLN A 129 -17.99 0.95 -3.79
N LYS A 130 -17.11 1.75 -3.19
CA LYS A 130 -17.21 3.22 -3.15
C LYS A 130 -16.55 3.90 -4.35
N GLU A 131 -16.04 3.12 -5.31
CA GLU A 131 -15.28 3.63 -6.45
C GLU A 131 -14.08 4.51 -6.03
N ASP A 132 -13.52 4.25 -4.83
CA ASP A 132 -12.38 4.99 -4.28
C ASP A 132 -11.08 4.46 -4.87
N LYS A 133 -10.85 4.80 -6.14
CA LYS A 133 -9.71 4.33 -6.93
C LYS A 133 -8.36 4.71 -6.32
N GLU A 134 -8.29 5.81 -5.58
CA GLU A 134 -7.05 6.31 -4.99
C GLU A 134 -6.67 5.49 -3.76
N VAL A 135 -7.60 5.21 -2.85
CA VAL A 135 -7.38 4.30 -1.72
C VAL A 135 -7.05 2.89 -2.22
N LEU A 136 -7.78 2.41 -3.23
CA LEU A 136 -7.51 1.10 -3.84
C LEU A 136 -6.09 1.05 -4.41
N LEU A 137 -5.67 2.06 -5.19
CA LEU A 137 -4.33 2.16 -5.76
C LEU A 137 -3.25 2.11 -4.67
N ILE A 138 -3.39 2.91 -3.61
CA ILE A 138 -2.41 2.93 -2.51
C ILE A 138 -2.30 1.53 -1.89
N LYS A 139 -3.42 0.87 -1.59
CA LYS A 139 -3.41 -0.45 -0.96
C LYS A 139 -2.82 -1.56 -1.85
N LEU A 140 -3.03 -1.45 -3.15
CA LEU A 140 -2.46 -2.40 -4.12
C LEU A 140 -0.96 -2.20 -4.31
N ILE A 141 -0.47 -0.96 -4.36
CA ILE A 141 0.97 -0.66 -4.43
C ILE A 141 1.68 -1.02 -3.11
N ASP A 142 1.07 -0.73 -1.95
CA ASP A 142 1.55 -1.20 -0.64
C ASP A 142 1.74 -2.72 -0.65
N ARG A 143 0.74 -3.47 -1.11
CA ARG A 143 0.84 -4.92 -1.25
C ARG A 143 1.95 -5.35 -2.20
N LEU A 144 2.08 -4.70 -3.35
CA LEU A 144 3.13 -5.00 -4.31
C LEU A 144 4.52 -4.78 -3.70
N HIS A 145 4.74 -3.66 -3.00
CA HIS A 145 6.01 -3.39 -2.32
C HIS A 145 6.27 -4.43 -1.22
N ASN A 146 5.26 -4.79 -0.43
CA ASN A 146 5.39 -5.83 0.58
C ASN A 146 5.76 -7.19 -0.04
N MET A 147 5.20 -7.54 -1.20
CA MET A 147 5.53 -8.80 -1.90
C MET A 147 6.98 -8.86 -2.39
N VAL A 148 7.56 -7.76 -2.85
CA VAL A 148 8.97 -7.71 -3.29
C VAL A 148 9.98 -7.65 -2.13
N THR A 149 9.51 -7.45 -0.89
CA THR A 149 10.36 -7.33 0.31
C THR A 149 10.14 -8.45 1.34
N LEU A 150 9.65 -9.62 0.91
CA LEU A 150 9.29 -10.73 1.81
C LEU A 150 10.48 -11.54 2.34
N ASP A 151 11.70 -11.31 1.87
CA ASP A 151 12.86 -12.19 2.14
C ASP A 151 13.13 -12.43 3.63
N SER A 152 12.84 -11.44 4.46
CA SER A 152 13.15 -11.44 5.89
C SER A 152 12.09 -12.08 6.79
N ILE A 153 11.08 -12.77 6.24
CA ILE A 153 10.02 -13.42 7.01
C ILE A 153 9.98 -14.94 6.74
N SER A 154 9.33 -15.69 7.66
CA SER A 154 9.24 -17.16 7.54
C SER A 154 8.44 -17.59 6.31
N ASP A 155 8.77 -18.75 5.75
CA ASP A 155 8.11 -19.29 4.56
C ASP A 155 6.61 -19.48 4.74
N ASN A 156 6.16 -19.90 5.94
CA ASN A 156 4.73 -20.01 6.26
C ASN A 156 4.02 -18.63 6.14
N LYS A 157 4.68 -17.56 6.58
CA LYS A 157 4.13 -16.21 6.49
C LYS A 157 4.15 -15.70 5.04
N LYS A 158 5.24 -15.95 4.30
CA LYS A 158 5.31 -15.66 2.85
C LYS A 158 4.16 -16.31 2.11
N ARG A 159 3.95 -17.62 2.34
CA ARG A 159 2.86 -18.38 1.73
C ARG A 159 1.49 -17.81 2.07
N GLN A 160 1.24 -17.45 3.34
CA GLN A 160 -0.01 -16.82 3.76
C GLN A 160 -0.28 -15.50 3.02
N ILE A 161 0.74 -14.63 2.93
CA ILE A 161 0.66 -13.36 2.22
C ILE A 161 0.41 -13.58 0.72
N ALA A 162 1.11 -14.54 0.10
CA ALA A 162 0.92 -14.86 -1.31
C ALA A 162 -0.49 -15.40 -1.61
N LEU A 163 -1.02 -16.28 -0.75
CA LEU A 163 -2.41 -16.78 -0.87
C LEU A 163 -3.43 -15.63 -0.75
N GLU A 164 -3.28 -14.77 0.27
CA GLU A 164 -4.15 -13.60 0.44
C GLU A 164 -4.04 -12.66 -0.76
N THR A 165 -2.83 -12.41 -1.25
CA THR A 165 -2.63 -11.57 -2.44
C THR A 165 -3.33 -12.15 -3.66
N ALA A 166 -3.13 -13.42 -3.96
CA ALA A 166 -3.76 -14.07 -5.09
C ALA A 166 -5.30 -14.06 -4.99
N THR A 167 -5.87 -14.36 -3.81
CA THR A 167 -7.31 -14.58 -3.64
C THR A 167 -8.11 -13.32 -3.32
N VAL A 168 -7.48 -12.28 -2.76
CA VAL A 168 -8.15 -11.06 -2.32
C VAL A 168 -7.72 -9.86 -3.16
N ILE A 169 -6.43 -9.72 -3.45
CA ILE A 169 -5.86 -8.50 -4.02
C ILE A 169 -5.92 -8.52 -5.56
N VAL A 170 -5.44 -9.61 -6.17
CA VAL A 170 -5.34 -9.75 -7.63
C VAL A 170 -6.68 -9.48 -8.36
N PRO A 171 -7.84 -9.97 -7.87
CA PRO A 171 -9.11 -9.69 -8.53
C PRO A 171 -9.47 -8.21 -8.72
N PHE A 172 -8.98 -7.34 -7.82
CA PHE A 172 -9.24 -5.89 -7.85
C PHE A 172 -8.13 -5.07 -8.52
N SER A 173 -7.07 -5.72 -9.00
CA SER A 173 -5.90 -5.04 -9.56
C SER A 173 -5.92 -4.85 -11.08
N LYS A 174 -6.94 -5.37 -11.78
CA LYS A 174 -7.07 -5.31 -13.24
C LYS A 174 -7.10 -3.88 -13.77
N ASP A 175 -7.93 -3.05 -13.18
CA ASP A 175 -8.18 -1.68 -13.66
C ASP A 175 -6.97 -0.74 -13.53
N ILE A 176 -5.94 -1.16 -12.81
CA ILE A 176 -4.73 -0.37 -12.56
C ILE A 176 -3.45 -1.03 -13.07
N ASN A 177 -3.56 -2.04 -13.94
CA ASN A 177 -2.44 -2.75 -14.58
C ASN A 177 -1.43 -3.41 -13.61
N LEU A 178 -1.82 -3.71 -12.37
CA LEU A 178 -0.98 -4.39 -11.39
C LEU A 178 -1.24 -5.89 -11.29
N GLU A 179 -2.30 -6.39 -11.94
CA GLU A 179 -2.70 -7.80 -11.88
C GLU A 179 -1.55 -8.74 -12.23
N LYS A 180 -0.86 -8.48 -13.33
CA LYS A 180 0.23 -9.34 -13.81
C LYS A 180 1.39 -9.38 -12.81
N ALA A 181 1.81 -8.24 -12.26
CA ALA A 181 2.92 -8.17 -11.31
C ALA A 181 2.58 -8.91 -10.01
N LEU A 182 1.41 -8.65 -9.43
CA LEU A 182 0.96 -9.28 -8.20
C LEU A 182 0.76 -10.79 -8.37
N ASN A 183 0.24 -11.23 -9.53
CA ASN A 183 0.04 -12.63 -9.82
C ASN A 183 1.37 -13.39 -9.95
N ILE A 184 2.33 -12.84 -10.72
CA ILE A 184 3.66 -13.44 -10.87
C ILE A 184 4.34 -13.62 -9.51
N LEU A 185 4.35 -12.57 -8.67
CA LEU A 185 4.97 -12.62 -7.34
C LEU A 185 4.26 -13.65 -6.44
N SER A 186 2.92 -13.73 -6.50
CA SER A 186 2.18 -14.71 -5.72
C SER A 186 2.54 -16.16 -6.13
N VAL A 187 2.60 -16.41 -7.42
CA VAL A 187 2.93 -17.75 -7.97
C VAL A 187 4.37 -18.15 -7.66
N GLN A 188 5.32 -17.21 -7.70
CA GLN A 188 6.73 -17.51 -7.35
C GLN A 188 6.92 -17.97 -5.90
N ILE A 189 6.04 -17.52 -4.98
CA ILE A 189 6.09 -17.89 -3.56
C ILE A 189 5.30 -19.18 -3.29
N LEU A 190 4.22 -19.40 -4.04
CA LEU A 190 3.33 -20.55 -3.85
C LEU A 190 3.92 -21.82 -4.50
N SER A 191 3.74 -22.94 -3.82
CA SER A 191 4.12 -24.24 -4.35
C SER A 191 3.01 -24.83 -5.23
N PRO A 192 3.32 -25.82 -6.12
CA PRO A 192 2.29 -26.53 -6.87
C PRO A 192 1.19 -27.18 -6.01
N LYS A 193 1.48 -27.49 -4.74
CA LYS A 193 0.50 -28.03 -3.78
C LYS A 193 -0.56 -27.01 -3.35
N ASP A 194 -0.30 -25.71 -3.53
CA ASP A 194 -1.22 -24.63 -3.17
C ASP A 194 -2.26 -24.35 -4.25
N ILE A 195 -1.99 -24.76 -5.50
CA ILE A 195 -2.83 -24.46 -6.67
C ILE A 195 -4.24 -25.06 -6.54
N PRO A 196 -4.45 -26.33 -6.13
CA PRO A 196 -5.81 -26.86 -5.94
C PRO A 196 -6.60 -26.09 -4.89
N TYR A 197 -5.92 -25.62 -3.83
CA TYR A 197 -6.54 -24.79 -2.78
C TYR A 197 -6.92 -23.40 -3.32
N LEU A 198 -6.05 -22.78 -4.09
CA LEU A 198 -6.33 -21.52 -4.78
C LEU A 198 -7.57 -21.65 -5.69
N ASN A 199 -7.59 -22.67 -6.56
CA ASN A 199 -8.70 -22.90 -7.47
C ASN A 199 -10.03 -23.10 -6.72
N LYS A 200 -10.00 -23.81 -5.59
CA LYS A 200 -11.17 -23.97 -4.73
C LYS A 200 -11.64 -22.64 -4.13
N LEU A 201 -10.72 -21.81 -3.61
CA LEU A 201 -11.07 -20.50 -3.06
C LEU A 201 -11.66 -19.56 -4.12
N TYR A 202 -11.06 -19.55 -5.31
CA TYR A 202 -11.59 -18.77 -6.44
C TYR A 202 -12.99 -19.22 -6.82
N SER A 203 -13.21 -20.53 -6.95
CA SER A 203 -14.54 -21.06 -7.31
C SER A 203 -15.60 -20.71 -6.25
N MET A 204 -15.24 -20.72 -4.97
CA MET A 204 -16.16 -20.35 -3.89
C MET A 204 -16.48 -18.85 -3.84
N LYS A 205 -15.49 -17.98 -4.08
CA LYS A 205 -15.67 -16.51 -4.00
C LYS A 205 -16.32 -15.91 -5.25
N PHE A 206 -16.10 -16.50 -6.41
CA PHE A 206 -16.45 -15.91 -7.70
C PHE A 206 -17.44 -16.76 -8.54
N SER A 207 -18.08 -17.75 -7.94
CA SER A 207 -19.13 -18.60 -8.60
C SER A 207 -20.34 -17.83 -9.07
N SER A 208 -20.50 -16.57 -8.74
CA SER A 208 -21.63 -15.71 -9.09
C SER A 208 -21.44 -14.86 -10.37
N GLY A 209 -20.52 -15.21 -11.23
CA GLY A 209 -20.68 -14.88 -12.65
C GLY A 209 -19.96 -13.67 -13.22
N ASN A 210 -19.22 -12.84 -12.47
CA ASN A 210 -18.63 -11.62 -13.03
C ASN A 210 -17.08 -11.54 -13.02
N TYR A 211 -16.38 -12.59 -12.58
CA TYR A 211 -14.92 -12.62 -12.62
C TYR A 211 -14.42 -13.84 -13.37
N GLN A 212 -13.81 -13.64 -14.52
CA GLN A 212 -12.99 -14.66 -15.16
C GLN A 212 -11.65 -14.75 -14.41
N LEU A 213 -11.30 -15.98 -14.01
CA LEU A 213 -9.98 -16.30 -13.48
C LEU A 213 -8.90 -15.82 -14.46
N PRO A 214 -7.86 -15.09 -13.97
CA PRO A 214 -6.63 -15.00 -14.76
C PRO A 214 -6.14 -16.42 -15.00
N SER A 215 -5.87 -16.78 -16.26
CA SER A 215 -5.23 -18.05 -16.60
C SER A 215 -3.88 -18.08 -15.87
N LEU A 216 -3.78 -18.90 -14.85
CA LEU A 216 -2.51 -19.25 -14.22
C LEU A 216 -1.73 -20.10 -15.24
N ASN A 217 -1.10 -19.46 -16.22
CA ASN A 217 -0.10 -20.09 -17.06
C ASN A 217 1.14 -20.28 -16.18
N LEU A 218 1.26 -21.49 -15.61
CA LEU A 218 2.46 -22.01 -14.95
C LEU A 218 3.51 -22.38 -15.99
#